data_6ed452e57486d2194ee57df5c440f643
#
_entry.id   6ed452e57486d2194ee57df5c440f643
#
_cell.length_a   1.000
_cell.length_b   1.000
_cell.length_c   1.000
_cell.angle_alpha   90.00
_cell.angle_beta   90.00
_cell.angle_gamma   90.00
#
_symmetry.space_group_name_H-M   'P 1'
#
loop_
_entity.id
_entity.type
_entity.pdbx_description
1 polymer ?
#
loop_
_entity_poly.entity_id
_entity_poly.type
_entity_poly.pdbx_seq_one_letter_code
_entity_poly.pdbx_strand_id
1 'polypeptide(L)'
;MKPDLLVIVGPTGVGKTALSLSLAKAFHGEIISGDSMQVYLGMDIGTAKASPEEQSTIPHHLIDMLQPDESFSVQQYQEMARQKIVEIQNRNHLPILVGGTGLYIEAVVFEYQMAKVTENPAIRQELTELASKYGNEFLHQRLQQVDPTHARKLHPNDLRRIIRALEVYQLTGKPLSEQQHRSASPFEALWIGLTMPRLELYDQINRRVDQMLQMGLEKEVRQLLATGRFEKHTASQAIGYKEMIQYIKGNISYEEAVSSIKQGSRRYAKRQLSWFRRIPEIHWFDKTDVHAFIEINHLVAGKFPSYRE
;
A
#
# COMPACT_ATOMS: atom_id res chain seq x y z
N MET A 1 -20.13 -20.69 5.21
CA MET A 1 -20.26 -19.27 4.80
C MET A 1 -18.87 -18.69 4.60
N LYS A 2 -18.68 -17.76 3.67
CA LYS A 2 -17.42 -17.04 3.54
C LYS A 2 -17.25 -16.09 4.73
N PRO A 3 -16.01 -15.85 5.18
CA PRO A 3 -15.74 -14.89 6.24
C PRO A 3 -16.09 -13.44 5.83
N ASP A 4 -16.65 -12.66 6.75
CA ASP A 4 -16.96 -11.24 6.55
C ASP A 4 -15.68 -10.38 6.49
N LEU A 5 -15.66 -9.34 5.66
CA LEU A 5 -14.55 -8.41 5.56
C LEU A 5 -15.03 -7.03 5.11
N LEU A 6 -14.79 -6.01 5.92
CA LEU A 6 -14.96 -4.62 5.50
C LEU A 6 -13.64 -4.10 4.91
N VAL A 7 -13.67 -3.55 3.70
CA VAL A 7 -12.49 -3.02 3.00
C VAL A 7 -12.66 -1.53 2.77
N ILE A 8 -11.75 -0.71 3.32
CA ILE A 8 -11.77 0.74 3.18
C ILE A 8 -10.56 1.19 2.38
N VAL A 9 -10.81 1.74 1.19
CA VAL A 9 -9.78 2.18 0.26
C VAL A 9 -9.94 3.64 -0.15
N GLY A 10 -8.91 4.17 -0.79
CA GLY A 10 -8.90 5.54 -1.31
C GLY A 10 -7.50 6.14 -1.26
N PRO A 11 -7.32 7.34 -1.81
CA PRO A 11 -6.01 7.99 -1.87
C PRO A 11 -5.50 8.40 -0.48
N THR A 12 -4.19 8.64 -0.38
CA THR A 12 -3.62 9.28 0.81
C THR A 12 -4.25 10.65 1.02
N GLY A 13 -4.46 11.04 2.28
CA GLY A 13 -5.07 12.33 2.63
C GLY A 13 -6.61 12.38 2.57
N VAL A 14 -7.32 11.33 2.09
CA VAL A 14 -8.78 11.36 1.94
C VAL A 14 -9.56 11.14 3.24
N GLY A 15 -8.91 10.68 4.32
CA GLY A 15 -9.54 10.48 5.63
C GLY A 15 -9.98 9.04 5.94
N LYS A 16 -9.34 8.04 5.32
CA LYS A 16 -9.61 6.62 5.61
C LYS A 16 -9.47 6.25 7.09
N THR A 17 -8.43 6.76 7.77
CA THR A 17 -8.18 6.49 9.19
C THR A 17 -9.36 6.92 10.07
N ALA A 18 -9.84 8.15 9.91
CA ALA A 18 -10.96 8.64 10.68
C ALA A 18 -12.24 7.81 10.44
N LEU A 19 -12.52 7.42 9.18
CA LEU A 19 -13.64 6.55 8.87
C LEU A 19 -13.49 5.17 9.49
N SER A 20 -12.31 4.56 9.37
CA SER A 20 -12.08 3.21 9.91
C SER A 20 -12.20 3.13 11.42
N LEU A 21 -11.68 4.13 12.14
CA LEU A 21 -11.83 4.22 13.60
C LEU A 21 -13.30 4.36 14.01
N SER A 22 -14.05 5.21 13.30
CA SER A 22 -15.47 5.40 13.59
C SER A 22 -16.29 4.13 13.33
N LEU A 23 -16.04 3.43 12.20
CA LEU A 23 -16.71 2.16 11.90
C LEU A 23 -16.27 1.03 12.83
N ALA A 24 -14.98 0.96 13.19
CA ALA A 24 -14.49 -0.04 14.14
C ALA A 24 -15.17 0.12 15.49
N LYS A 25 -15.38 1.34 15.96
CA LYS A 25 -16.12 1.61 17.20
C LYS A 25 -17.59 1.23 17.09
N ALA A 26 -18.26 1.54 15.97
CA ALA A 26 -19.70 1.29 15.81
C ALA A 26 -20.06 -0.19 15.54
N PHE A 27 -19.10 -0.98 15.05
CA PHE A 27 -19.32 -2.36 14.62
C PHE A 27 -18.37 -3.36 15.30
N HIS A 28 -17.87 -3.06 16.49
CA HIS A 28 -16.92 -3.91 17.21
C HIS A 28 -15.78 -4.45 16.32
N GLY A 29 -15.20 -3.57 15.51
CA GLY A 29 -14.20 -3.95 14.52
C GLY A 29 -12.77 -3.82 15.01
N GLU A 30 -11.87 -4.54 14.34
CA GLU A 30 -10.42 -4.39 14.48
C GLU A 30 -9.80 -4.05 13.11
N ILE A 31 -8.80 -3.18 13.12
CA ILE A 31 -8.21 -2.64 11.89
C ILE A 31 -6.98 -3.45 11.48
N ILE A 32 -6.92 -3.81 10.19
CA ILE A 32 -5.75 -4.41 9.55
C ILE A 32 -5.18 -3.37 8.56
N SER A 33 -3.94 -2.96 8.77
CA SER A 33 -3.29 -1.99 7.88
C SER A 33 -2.95 -2.59 6.53
N GLY A 34 -3.47 -1.98 5.45
CA GLY A 34 -3.13 -2.27 4.06
C GLY A 34 -2.12 -1.28 3.48
N ASP A 35 -1.17 -0.82 4.29
CA ASP A 35 -0.08 0.05 3.89
C ASP A 35 1.26 -0.67 3.97
N SER A 36 2.03 -0.65 2.87
CA SER A 36 3.30 -1.36 2.76
C SER A 36 4.45 -0.73 3.55
N MET A 37 4.26 0.46 4.13
CA MET A 37 5.30 1.17 4.88
C MET A 37 5.01 1.23 6.38
N GLN A 38 3.75 1.11 6.81
CA GLN A 38 3.38 1.09 8.23
C GLN A 38 3.83 -0.18 8.95
N VAL A 39 4.26 -1.19 8.23
CA VAL A 39 4.81 -2.45 8.79
C VAL A 39 6.16 -2.24 9.48
N TYR A 40 6.86 -1.15 9.16
CA TYR A 40 8.20 -0.88 9.67
C TYR A 40 8.19 -0.09 10.97
N LEU A 41 8.97 -0.56 11.94
CA LEU A 41 9.22 0.10 13.23
C LEU A 41 9.89 1.47 13.03
N GLY A 42 9.41 2.48 13.77
CA GLY A 42 9.98 3.83 13.78
C GLY A 42 9.68 4.65 12.51
N MET A 43 8.84 4.15 11.62
CA MET A 43 8.32 4.89 10.46
C MET A 43 6.89 5.35 10.77
N ASP A 44 6.73 6.32 11.65
CA ASP A 44 5.43 6.69 12.22
C ASP A 44 4.85 7.94 11.56
N ILE A 45 5.62 9.04 11.59
CA ILE A 45 5.18 10.34 11.07
C ILE A 45 5.03 10.29 9.56
N GLY A 46 6.07 9.86 8.84
CA GLY A 46 6.07 9.87 7.37
C GLY A 46 5.07 8.91 6.74
N THR A 47 4.69 7.85 7.43
CA THR A 47 3.64 6.91 6.99
C THR A 47 2.25 7.29 7.51
N ALA A 48 2.18 8.27 8.42
CA ALA A 48 0.99 8.63 9.21
C ALA A 48 0.31 7.39 9.81
N LYS A 49 1.08 6.62 10.52
CA LYS A 49 0.64 5.47 11.31
C LYS A 49 -0.36 5.91 12.37
N ALA A 50 -1.27 5.05 12.76
CA ALA A 50 -2.20 5.33 13.85
C ALA A 50 -1.44 5.70 15.12
N SER A 51 -1.90 6.74 15.81
CA SER A 51 -1.27 7.19 17.05
C SER A 51 -1.40 6.16 18.18
N PRO A 52 -0.57 6.19 19.22
CA PRO A 52 -0.72 5.32 20.38
C PRO A 52 -2.13 5.39 21.01
N GLU A 53 -2.75 6.56 21.03
CA GLU A 53 -4.11 6.76 21.53
C GLU A 53 -5.14 6.07 20.65
N GLU A 54 -5.00 6.18 19.33
CA GLU A 54 -5.87 5.48 18.37
C GLU A 54 -5.72 3.97 18.51
N GLN A 55 -4.48 3.49 18.62
CA GLN A 55 -4.18 2.06 18.81
C GLN A 55 -4.68 1.50 20.16
N SER A 56 -4.68 2.31 21.22
CA SER A 56 -5.22 1.91 22.52
C SER A 56 -6.74 1.80 22.51
N THR A 57 -7.41 2.53 21.63
CA THR A 57 -8.88 2.53 21.51
C THR A 57 -9.37 1.40 20.61
N ILE A 58 -8.71 1.19 19.49
CA ILE A 58 -9.06 0.16 18.48
C ILE A 58 -7.80 -0.66 18.17
N PRO A 59 -7.84 -1.99 18.26
CA PRO A 59 -6.71 -2.82 17.87
C PRO A 59 -6.33 -2.62 16.41
N HIS A 60 -5.04 -2.35 16.18
CA HIS A 60 -4.46 -2.23 14.83
C HIS A 60 -3.48 -3.37 14.60
N HIS A 61 -3.60 -4.02 13.45
CA HIS A 61 -2.77 -5.16 13.08
C HIS A 61 -1.94 -4.86 11.84
N LEU A 62 -0.83 -5.57 11.71
CA LEU A 62 0.14 -5.46 10.61
C LEU A 62 0.78 -4.07 10.51
N ILE A 63 1.04 -3.48 11.67
CA ILE A 63 1.87 -2.28 11.86
C ILE A 63 3.03 -2.66 12.80
N ASP A 64 4.15 -1.97 12.71
CA ASP A 64 5.33 -2.14 13.60
C ASP A 64 5.83 -3.58 13.76
N MET A 65 5.86 -4.35 12.68
CA MET A 65 6.24 -5.77 12.72
C MET A 65 7.70 -6.02 12.36
N LEU A 66 8.31 -5.13 11.59
CA LEU A 66 9.60 -5.36 10.93
C LEU A 66 10.57 -4.23 11.21
N GLN A 67 11.85 -4.59 11.27
CA GLN A 67 12.90 -3.59 11.23
C GLN A 67 12.99 -2.99 9.81
N PRO A 68 13.43 -1.73 9.66
CA PRO A 68 13.50 -1.07 8.34
C PRO A 68 14.46 -1.73 7.34
N ASP A 69 15.37 -2.59 7.79
CA ASP A 69 16.29 -3.37 6.96
C ASP A 69 15.74 -4.74 6.53
N GLU A 70 14.60 -5.16 7.06
CA GLU A 70 13.98 -6.42 6.68
C GLU A 70 13.19 -6.29 5.36
N SER A 71 13.23 -7.35 4.57
CA SER A 71 12.42 -7.45 3.35
C SER A 71 11.04 -7.99 3.65
N PHE A 72 10.03 -7.41 3.00
CA PHE A 72 8.64 -7.86 3.15
C PHE A 72 7.95 -7.97 1.80
N SER A 73 7.47 -9.15 1.48
CA SER A 73 6.81 -9.42 0.22
C SER A 73 5.28 -9.31 0.35
N VAL A 74 4.63 -9.05 -0.79
CA VAL A 74 3.16 -9.03 -0.85
C VAL A 74 2.55 -10.40 -0.52
N GLN A 75 3.27 -11.50 -0.76
CA GLN A 75 2.83 -12.85 -0.40
C GLN A 75 2.82 -13.04 1.13
N GLN A 76 3.89 -12.65 1.82
CA GLN A 76 3.94 -12.68 3.29
C GLN A 76 2.82 -11.83 3.89
N TYR A 77 2.60 -10.64 3.33
CA TYR A 77 1.50 -9.78 3.76
C TYR A 77 0.14 -10.46 3.56
N GLN A 78 -0.11 -11.08 2.41
CA GLN A 78 -1.36 -11.78 2.12
C GLN A 78 -1.64 -12.89 3.14
N GLU A 79 -0.63 -13.73 3.42
CA GLU A 79 -0.74 -14.84 4.38
C GLU A 79 -1.06 -14.33 5.79
N MET A 80 -0.29 -13.34 6.27
CA MET A 80 -0.49 -12.75 7.60
C MET A 80 -1.83 -12.02 7.73
N ALA A 81 -2.23 -11.26 6.71
CA ALA A 81 -3.49 -10.53 6.74
C ALA A 81 -4.69 -11.48 6.75
N ARG A 82 -4.66 -12.56 5.98
CA ARG A 82 -5.72 -13.58 5.96
C ARG A 82 -5.82 -14.33 7.26
N GLN A 83 -4.68 -14.69 7.86
CA GLN A 83 -4.66 -15.29 9.19
C GLN A 83 -5.30 -14.32 10.20
N LYS A 84 -4.92 -13.05 10.15
CA LYS A 84 -5.45 -12.03 11.07
C LYS A 84 -6.96 -11.81 10.91
N ILE A 85 -7.49 -11.86 9.69
CA ILE A 85 -8.94 -11.80 9.44
C ILE A 85 -9.66 -12.93 10.17
N VAL A 86 -9.16 -14.16 10.07
CA VAL A 86 -9.75 -15.32 10.77
C VAL A 86 -9.65 -15.17 12.29
N GLU A 87 -8.51 -14.72 12.82
CA GLU A 87 -8.32 -14.49 14.25
C GLU A 87 -9.30 -13.44 14.82
N ILE A 88 -9.54 -12.35 14.07
CA ILE A 88 -10.48 -11.29 14.46
C ILE A 88 -11.91 -11.85 14.50
N GLN A 89 -12.32 -12.60 13.48
CA GLN A 89 -13.65 -13.20 13.43
C GLN A 89 -13.88 -14.22 14.53
N ASN A 90 -12.88 -15.01 14.88
CA ASN A 90 -12.97 -15.96 16.00
C ASN A 90 -13.23 -15.27 17.36
N ARG A 91 -12.97 -13.96 17.46
CA ARG A 91 -13.34 -13.13 18.61
C ARG A 91 -14.69 -12.43 18.44
N ASN A 92 -15.44 -12.76 17.39
CA ASN A 92 -16.70 -12.09 17.01
C ASN A 92 -16.53 -10.57 16.73
N HIS A 93 -15.37 -10.16 16.23
CA HIS A 93 -15.11 -8.80 15.79
C HIS A 93 -15.13 -8.70 14.26
N LEU A 94 -15.51 -7.53 13.73
CA LEU A 94 -15.50 -7.26 12.29
C LEU A 94 -14.06 -6.94 11.84
N PRO A 95 -13.45 -7.73 10.94
CA PRO A 95 -12.16 -7.37 10.36
C PRO A 95 -12.33 -6.23 9.36
N ILE A 96 -11.56 -5.16 9.55
CA ILE A 96 -11.59 -3.95 8.71
C ILE A 96 -10.21 -3.77 8.06
N LEU A 97 -10.10 -4.09 6.78
CA LEU A 97 -8.88 -3.91 6.00
C LEU A 97 -8.83 -2.49 5.44
N VAL A 98 -7.87 -1.68 5.89
CA VAL A 98 -7.79 -0.26 5.57
C VAL A 98 -6.46 0.08 4.92
N GLY A 99 -6.46 0.65 3.72
CA GLY A 99 -5.19 1.04 3.14
C GLY A 99 -5.25 1.73 1.79
N GLY A 100 -4.05 2.06 1.31
CA GLY A 100 -3.83 2.71 0.03
C GLY A 100 -2.90 1.93 -0.90
N THR A 101 -2.30 0.84 -0.44
CA THR A 101 -1.43 -0.01 -1.27
C THR A 101 -2.28 -1.02 -2.03
N GLY A 102 -2.70 -0.65 -3.26
CA GLY A 102 -3.66 -1.42 -4.04
C GLY A 102 -3.30 -2.89 -4.21
N LEU A 103 -2.02 -3.19 -4.48
CA LEU A 103 -1.56 -4.58 -4.61
C LEU A 103 -1.74 -5.39 -3.31
N TYR A 104 -1.50 -4.79 -2.15
CA TYR A 104 -1.67 -5.45 -0.85
C TYR A 104 -3.14 -5.76 -0.60
N ILE A 105 -4.01 -4.78 -0.81
CA ILE A 105 -5.46 -4.94 -0.63
C ILE A 105 -6.01 -6.02 -1.58
N GLU A 106 -5.68 -5.94 -2.87
CA GLU A 106 -6.14 -6.94 -3.85
C GLU A 106 -5.61 -8.35 -3.54
N ALA A 107 -4.35 -8.47 -3.13
CA ALA A 107 -3.76 -9.75 -2.79
C ALA A 107 -4.49 -10.44 -1.63
N VAL A 108 -4.95 -9.68 -0.63
CA VAL A 108 -5.72 -10.22 0.49
C VAL A 108 -7.11 -10.63 0.06
N VAL A 109 -7.84 -9.70 -0.59
CA VAL A 109 -9.28 -9.84 -0.83
C VAL A 109 -9.60 -10.82 -1.96
N PHE A 110 -8.74 -10.92 -2.96
CA PHE A 110 -8.92 -11.89 -4.05
C PHE A 110 -7.94 -13.05 -3.90
N GLU A 111 -8.29 -14.22 -4.43
CA GLU A 111 -7.29 -15.28 -4.57
C GLU A 111 -6.28 -14.90 -5.65
N TYR A 112 -5.26 -14.18 -5.22
CA TYR A 112 -4.17 -13.77 -6.09
C TYR A 112 -3.07 -14.83 -6.01
N GLN A 113 -2.98 -15.67 -7.04
CA GLN A 113 -1.86 -16.59 -7.16
C GLN A 113 -0.63 -15.79 -7.60
N MET A 114 0.36 -15.73 -6.74
CA MET A 114 1.66 -15.14 -7.05
C MET A 114 2.64 -16.24 -7.42
N ALA A 115 3.53 -15.93 -8.37
CA ALA A 115 4.64 -16.85 -8.66
C ALA A 115 5.44 -17.09 -7.37
N LYS A 116 5.43 -18.33 -6.90
CA LYS A 116 6.18 -18.76 -5.69
C LYS A 116 7.68 -18.83 -5.98
N VAL A 117 8.26 -17.70 -6.32
CA VAL A 117 9.67 -17.57 -6.69
C VAL A 117 10.33 -16.51 -5.83
N THR A 118 11.30 -16.95 -5.05
CA THR A 118 12.15 -16.06 -4.25
C THR A 118 12.99 -15.18 -5.18
N GLU A 119 13.24 -13.95 -4.77
CA GLU A 119 14.13 -13.04 -5.49
C GLU A 119 15.53 -13.64 -5.63
N ASN A 120 16.09 -13.53 -6.84
CA ASN A 120 17.45 -13.94 -7.13
C ASN A 120 18.32 -12.73 -7.43
N PRO A 121 19.17 -12.29 -6.47
CA PRO A 121 19.99 -11.09 -6.65
C PRO A 121 20.94 -11.17 -7.85
N ALA A 122 21.49 -12.37 -8.17
CA ALA A 122 22.42 -12.54 -9.27
C ALA A 122 21.71 -12.31 -10.63
N ILE A 123 20.53 -12.90 -10.82
CA ILE A 123 19.73 -12.69 -12.04
C ILE A 123 19.35 -11.21 -12.19
N ARG A 124 18.93 -10.56 -11.09
CA ARG A 124 18.54 -9.14 -11.12
C ARG A 124 19.72 -8.25 -11.45
N GLN A 125 20.89 -8.55 -10.91
CA GLN A 125 22.11 -7.82 -11.23
C GLN A 125 22.46 -7.98 -12.70
N GLU A 126 22.51 -9.20 -13.23
CA GLU A 126 22.77 -9.47 -14.66
C GLU A 126 21.81 -8.68 -15.56
N LEU A 127 20.50 -8.76 -15.27
CA LEU A 127 19.50 -8.04 -16.06
C LEU A 127 19.66 -6.52 -15.94
N THR A 128 20.06 -5.99 -14.80
CA THR A 128 20.32 -4.57 -14.60
C THR A 128 21.56 -4.12 -15.38
N GLU A 129 22.61 -4.93 -15.42
CA GLU A 129 23.81 -4.68 -16.20
C GLU A 129 23.50 -4.70 -17.72
N LEU A 130 22.69 -5.65 -18.16
CA LEU A 130 22.21 -5.69 -19.55
C LEU A 130 21.40 -4.44 -19.92
N ALA A 131 20.52 -3.96 -19.04
CA ALA A 131 19.79 -2.72 -19.25
C ALA A 131 20.71 -1.51 -19.35
N SER A 132 21.73 -1.45 -18.49
CA SER A 132 22.72 -0.37 -18.50
C SER A 132 23.56 -0.38 -19.77
N LYS A 133 23.88 -1.56 -20.32
CA LYS A 133 24.72 -1.72 -21.51
C LYS A 133 23.97 -1.52 -22.82
N TYR A 134 22.76 -2.05 -22.92
CA TYR A 134 21.99 -2.12 -24.17
C TYR A 134 20.71 -1.26 -24.16
N GLY A 135 20.40 -0.63 -23.04
CA GLY A 135 19.21 0.18 -22.86
C GLY A 135 17.99 -0.63 -22.37
N ASN A 136 17.00 0.10 -21.80
CA ASN A 136 15.78 -0.51 -21.27
C ASN A 136 14.93 -1.19 -22.35
N GLU A 137 14.93 -0.64 -23.57
CA GLU A 137 14.21 -1.19 -24.72
C GLU A 137 14.66 -2.62 -25.04
N PHE A 138 15.95 -2.90 -24.93
CA PHE A 138 16.49 -4.25 -25.13
C PHE A 138 15.87 -5.27 -24.17
N LEU A 139 15.75 -4.95 -22.89
CA LEU A 139 15.10 -5.86 -21.94
C LEU A 139 13.59 -5.97 -22.18
N HIS A 140 12.95 -4.89 -22.60
CA HIS A 140 11.53 -4.92 -22.94
C HIS A 140 11.27 -5.84 -24.15
N GLN A 141 12.12 -5.80 -25.17
CA GLN A 141 12.05 -6.71 -26.33
C GLN A 141 12.28 -8.18 -25.92
N ARG A 142 13.23 -8.46 -25.01
CA ARG A 142 13.40 -9.82 -24.44
C ARG A 142 12.14 -10.27 -23.71
N LEU A 143 11.51 -9.39 -22.91
CA LEU A 143 10.26 -9.72 -22.25
C LEU A 143 9.15 -9.98 -23.28
N GLN A 144 9.09 -9.22 -24.37
CA GLN A 144 8.10 -9.40 -25.42
C GLN A 144 8.21 -10.78 -26.11
N GLN A 145 9.40 -11.36 -26.18
CA GLN A 145 9.62 -12.72 -26.72
C GLN A 145 9.10 -13.82 -25.79
N VAL A 146 9.26 -13.67 -24.46
CA VAL A 146 8.93 -14.70 -23.49
C VAL A 146 7.58 -14.51 -22.80
N ASP A 147 7.10 -13.28 -22.70
CA ASP A 147 5.80 -12.93 -22.10
C ASP A 147 5.17 -11.70 -22.81
N PRO A 148 4.69 -11.87 -24.04
CA PRO A 148 4.11 -10.76 -24.81
C PRO A 148 2.87 -10.16 -24.12
N THR A 149 2.15 -10.94 -23.35
CA THR A 149 0.95 -10.48 -22.61
C THR A 149 1.33 -9.53 -21.49
N HIS A 150 2.41 -9.79 -20.78
CA HIS A 150 2.90 -8.91 -19.73
C HIS A 150 3.63 -7.70 -20.31
N ALA A 151 4.45 -7.88 -21.34
CA ALA A 151 5.19 -6.81 -22.00
C ALA A 151 4.26 -5.70 -22.52
N ARG A 152 3.13 -6.02 -23.15
CA ARG A 152 2.14 -5.04 -23.62
C ARG A 152 1.57 -4.12 -22.53
N LYS A 153 1.64 -4.51 -21.28
CA LYS A 153 1.15 -3.75 -20.11
C LYS A 153 2.22 -2.85 -19.50
N LEU A 154 3.49 -3.00 -19.92
CA LEU A 154 4.63 -2.31 -19.33
C LEU A 154 5.25 -1.33 -20.32
N HIS A 155 5.61 -0.14 -19.81
CA HIS A 155 6.47 0.77 -20.55
C HIS A 155 7.93 0.30 -20.44
N PRO A 156 8.79 0.45 -21.47
CA PRO A 156 10.21 0.05 -21.41
C PRO A 156 10.96 0.62 -20.21
N ASN A 157 10.60 1.81 -19.75
CA ASN A 157 11.18 2.42 -18.54
C ASN A 157 10.70 1.81 -17.21
N ASP A 158 9.76 0.88 -17.22
CA ASP A 158 9.35 0.15 -15.99
C ASP A 158 10.29 -1.04 -15.74
N LEU A 159 11.59 -0.72 -15.67
CA LEU A 159 12.68 -1.68 -15.60
C LEU A 159 12.51 -2.68 -14.47
N ARG A 160 12.03 -2.22 -13.28
CA ARG A 160 11.83 -3.07 -12.12
C ARG A 160 10.83 -4.21 -12.39
N ARG A 161 9.73 -3.92 -13.09
CA ARG A 161 8.73 -4.93 -13.44
C ARG A 161 9.18 -5.82 -14.59
N ILE A 162 9.91 -5.26 -15.54
CA ILE A 162 10.51 -6.03 -16.65
C ILE A 162 11.50 -7.04 -16.09
N ILE A 163 12.43 -6.61 -15.21
CA ILE A 163 13.40 -7.50 -14.56
C ILE A 163 12.68 -8.59 -13.78
N ARG A 164 11.63 -8.26 -13.00
CA ARG A 164 10.88 -9.26 -12.24
C ARG A 164 10.23 -10.31 -13.15
N ALA A 165 9.65 -9.91 -14.25
CA ALA A 165 9.01 -10.85 -15.18
C ALA A 165 10.04 -11.77 -15.86
N LEU A 166 11.19 -11.24 -16.25
CA LEU A 166 12.30 -12.03 -16.83
C LEU A 166 12.93 -12.96 -15.79
N GLU A 167 13.12 -12.49 -14.54
CA GLU A 167 13.61 -13.32 -13.43
C GLU A 167 12.70 -14.52 -13.18
N VAL A 168 11.39 -14.30 -13.11
CA VAL A 168 10.42 -15.39 -12.92
C VAL A 168 10.48 -16.37 -14.07
N TYR A 169 10.55 -15.89 -15.31
CA TYR A 169 10.68 -16.75 -16.47
C TYR A 169 11.99 -17.57 -16.46
N GLN A 170 13.12 -16.96 -16.11
CA GLN A 170 14.42 -17.68 -16.02
C GLN A 170 14.41 -18.76 -14.94
N LEU A 171 13.71 -18.54 -13.82
CA LEU A 171 13.66 -19.50 -12.71
C LEU A 171 12.62 -20.59 -12.88
N THR A 172 11.55 -20.34 -13.63
CA THR A 172 10.40 -21.28 -13.70
C THR A 172 10.16 -21.87 -15.10
N GLY A 173 10.73 -21.25 -16.14
CA GLY A 173 10.42 -21.57 -17.53
C GLY A 173 9.03 -21.16 -17.99
N LYS A 174 8.25 -20.46 -17.15
CA LYS A 174 6.86 -20.04 -17.44
C LYS A 174 6.71 -18.53 -17.39
N PRO A 175 5.95 -17.93 -18.32
CA PRO A 175 5.63 -16.50 -18.30
C PRO A 175 4.98 -16.06 -16.98
N LEU A 176 5.30 -14.87 -16.51
CA LEU A 176 4.68 -14.30 -15.29
C LEU A 176 3.16 -14.12 -15.49
N SER A 177 2.73 -13.75 -16.69
CA SER A 177 1.31 -13.59 -17.03
C SER A 177 0.49 -14.88 -16.90
N GLU A 178 1.11 -16.06 -17.01
CA GLU A 178 0.46 -17.36 -16.80
C GLU A 178 0.43 -17.77 -15.33
N GLN A 179 1.26 -17.18 -14.49
CA GLN A 179 1.38 -17.52 -13.08
C GLN A 179 0.61 -16.56 -12.17
N GLN A 180 0.08 -15.46 -12.72
CA GLN A 180 -0.70 -14.47 -11.98
C GLN A 180 -2.17 -14.60 -12.37
N HIS A 181 -2.93 -15.29 -11.56
CA HIS A 181 -4.38 -15.37 -11.71
C HIS A 181 -5.07 -14.71 -10.53
N ARG A 182 -6.09 -13.90 -10.84
CA ARG A 182 -7.03 -13.36 -9.88
C ARG A 182 -8.32 -14.18 -9.99
N SER A 183 -8.66 -14.91 -8.95
CA SER A 183 -9.94 -15.58 -8.83
C SER A 183 -10.87 -14.88 -7.83
N ALA A 184 -12.08 -15.43 -7.65
CA ALA A 184 -13.09 -14.86 -6.79
C ALA A 184 -12.59 -14.67 -5.35
N SER A 185 -13.16 -13.69 -4.65
CA SER A 185 -12.86 -13.44 -3.24
C SER A 185 -13.24 -14.64 -2.37
N PRO A 186 -12.36 -15.09 -1.45
CA PRO A 186 -12.71 -16.04 -0.42
C PRO A 186 -13.55 -15.42 0.71
N PHE A 187 -13.79 -14.11 0.69
CA PHE A 187 -14.50 -13.34 1.71
C PHE A 187 -15.84 -12.81 1.20
N GLU A 188 -16.79 -12.61 2.11
CA GLU A 188 -17.96 -11.74 1.92
C GLU A 188 -17.52 -10.29 2.13
N ALA A 189 -16.85 -9.74 1.13
CA ALA A 189 -16.22 -8.43 1.24
C ALA A 189 -17.20 -7.30 0.86
N LEU A 190 -17.29 -6.28 1.73
CA LEU A 190 -17.90 -5.00 1.42
C LEU A 190 -16.79 -3.97 1.18
N TRP A 191 -16.80 -3.34 0.01
CA TRP A 191 -15.81 -2.36 -0.36
C TRP A 191 -16.34 -0.93 -0.26
N ILE A 192 -15.67 -0.11 0.55
CA ILE A 192 -15.91 1.33 0.67
C ILE A 192 -14.73 2.09 0.08
N GLY A 193 -14.98 2.86 -0.95
CA GLY A 193 -14.00 3.75 -1.56
C GLY A 193 -14.24 5.20 -1.16
N LEU A 194 -13.26 5.87 -0.59
CA LEU A 194 -13.33 7.31 -0.34
C LEU A 194 -12.69 8.09 -1.47
N THR A 195 -13.37 9.17 -1.88
CA THR A 195 -12.85 10.16 -2.81
C THR A 195 -13.17 11.57 -2.33
N MET A 196 -12.66 12.56 -3.03
CA MET A 196 -13.03 13.98 -2.89
C MET A 196 -12.60 14.74 -4.14
N PRO A 197 -13.07 15.99 -4.36
CA PRO A 197 -12.64 16.83 -5.46
C PRO A 197 -11.12 16.98 -5.49
N ARG A 198 -10.54 16.93 -6.69
CA ARG A 198 -9.06 16.87 -6.86
C ARG A 198 -8.32 18.02 -6.20
N LEU A 199 -8.86 19.23 -6.27
CA LEU A 199 -8.20 20.41 -5.68
C LEU A 199 -8.16 20.30 -4.16
N GLU A 200 -9.26 19.90 -3.55
CA GLU A 200 -9.36 19.68 -2.10
C GLU A 200 -8.45 18.56 -1.62
N LEU A 201 -8.39 17.46 -2.37
CA LEU A 201 -7.48 16.36 -2.06
C LEU A 201 -6.02 16.82 -2.08
N TYR A 202 -5.64 17.64 -3.07
CA TYR A 202 -4.27 18.13 -3.19
C TYR A 202 -3.92 19.13 -2.06
N ASP A 203 -4.86 19.94 -1.65
CA ASP A 203 -4.71 20.83 -0.52
C ASP A 203 -4.57 20.04 0.79
N GLN A 204 -5.42 19.06 1.02
CA GLN A 204 -5.32 18.15 2.17
C GLN A 204 -3.96 17.42 2.21
N ILE A 205 -3.48 16.92 1.07
CA ILE A 205 -2.16 16.28 0.97
C ILE A 205 -1.05 17.26 1.34
N ASN A 206 -1.11 18.50 0.82
CA ASN A 206 -0.10 19.50 1.13
C ASN A 206 -0.08 19.86 2.62
N ARG A 207 -1.26 20.13 3.22
CA ARG A 207 -1.38 20.38 4.67
C ARG A 207 -0.86 19.23 5.52
N ARG A 208 -1.16 17.99 5.12
CA ARG A 208 -0.65 16.81 5.83
C ARG A 208 0.88 16.72 5.78
N VAL A 209 1.51 17.05 4.66
CA VAL A 209 2.97 17.10 4.57
C VAL A 209 3.52 18.19 5.51
N ASP A 210 2.91 19.37 5.54
CA ASP A 210 3.32 20.42 6.46
C ASP A 210 3.18 20.00 7.93
N GLN A 211 2.11 19.30 8.29
CA GLN A 211 1.93 18.71 9.62
C GLN A 211 3.01 17.67 9.95
N MET A 212 3.34 16.75 9.02
CA MET A 212 4.41 15.78 9.22
C MET A 212 5.76 16.44 9.52
N LEU A 213 6.08 17.53 8.83
CA LEU A 213 7.30 18.30 9.07
C LEU A 213 7.29 18.95 10.46
N GLN A 214 6.16 19.55 10.85
CA GLN A 214 5.98 20.14 12.18
C GLN A 214 6.06 19.09 13.30
N MET A 215 5.54 17.89 13.07
CA MET A 215 5.62 16.75 14.01
C MET A 215 7.05 16.16 14.13
N GLY A 216 7.97 16.56 13.26
CA GLY A 216 9.36 16.16 13.33
C GLY A 216 9.78 15.05 12.38
N LEU A 217 9.21 14.99 11.18
CA LEU A 217 9.60 14.02 10.14
C LEU A 217 11.12 13.99 9.90
N GLU A 218 11.78 15.15 9.89
CA GLU A 218 13.24 15.21 9.76
C GLU A 218 13.94 14.48 10.90
N LYS A 219 13.49 14.68 12.14
CA LYS A 219 14.07 14.01 13.33
C LYS A 219 13.88 12.50 13.23
N GLU A 220 12.69 12.05 12.82
CA GLU A 220 12.42 10.62 12.61
C GLU A 220 13.38 10.02 11.57
N VAL A 221 13.59 10.69 10.44
CA VAL A 221 14.52 10.21 9.40
C VAL A 221 15.98 10.19 9.89
N ARG A 222 16.42 11.21 10.66
CA ARG A 222 17.76 11.22 11.26
C ARG A 222 17.97 10.07 12.25
N GLN A 223 16.95 9.75 13.04
CA GLN A 223 16.99 8.61 13.96
C GLN A 223 17.11 7.28 13.21
N LEU A 224 16.32 7.08 12.16
CA LEU A 224 16.39 5.89 11.31
C LEU A 224 17.78 5.75 10.63
N LEU A 225 18.33 6.84 10.11
CA LEU A 225 19.66 6.84 9.51
C LEU A 225 20.78 6.50 10.53
N ALA A 226 20.65 6.98 11.77
CA ALA A 226 21.60 6.70 12.83
C ALA A 226 21.69 5.20 13.19
N THR A 227 20.67 4.40 12.86
CA THR A 227 20.73 2.93 13.04
C THR A 227 21.73 2.24 12.11
N GLY A 228 22.13 2.90 11.02
CA GLY A 228 22.99 2.34 9.96
C GLY A 228 22.29 1.29 9.08
N ARG A 229 21.02 0.96 9.34
CA ARG A 229 20.26 -0.13 8.69
C ARG A 229 19.18 0.35 7.73
N PHE A 230 18.97 1.65 7.58
CA PHE A 230 17.80 2.19 6.89
C PHE A 230 18.03 2.44 5.39
N GLU A 231 19.18 3.02 5.03
CA GLU A 231 19.35 3.74 3.76
C GLU A 231 19.25 2.88 2.49
N LYS A 232 19.70 1.63 2.52
CA LYS A 232 19.80 0.77 1.34
C LYS A 232 18.57 -0.14 1.12
N HIS A 233 17.54 0.03 1.94
CA HIS A 233 16.41 -0.88 1.99
C HIS A 233 15.13 -0.25 1.41
N THR A 234 14.13 -1.08 1.15
CA THR A 234 12.84 -0.65 0.57
C THR A 234 12.16 0.45 1.39
N ALA A 235 12.26 0.38 2.71
CA ALA A 235 11.70 1.35 3.64
C ALA A 235 12.18 2.78 3.35
N SER A 236 13.46 2.98 3.06
CA SER A 236 14.05 4.30 2.78
C SER A 236 13.54 4.95 1.48
N GLN A 237 12.91 4.17 0.59
CA GLN A 237 12.35 4.65 -0.67
C GLN A 237 10.94 5.20 -0.52
N ALA A 238 10.37 5.13 0.68
CA ALA A 238 9.05 5.69 0.96
C ALA A 238 9.03 7.22 0.73
N ILE A 239 7.89 7.72 0.28
CA ILE A 239 7.68 9.17 0.08
C ILE A 239 7.79 9.86 1.44
N GLY A 240 8.50 10.96 1.48
CA GLY A 240 8.87 11.67 2.69
C GLY A 240 10.28 11.29 3.17
N TYR A 241 10.58 10.01 3.23
CA TYR A 241 11.88 9.53 3.72
C TYR A 241 13.00 9.75 2.71
N LYS A 242 12.83 9.28 1.48
CA LYS A 242 13.86 9.44 0.43
C LYS A 242 14.21 10.89 0.16
N GLU A 243 13.23 11.78 0.19
CA GLU A 243 13.45 13.21 -0.02
C GLU A 243 14.19 13.85 1.17
N MET A 244 13.78 13.51 2.40
CA MET A 244 14.48 13.97 3.62
C MET A 244 15.92 13.44 3.68
N ILE A 245 16.18 12.19 3.25
CA ILE A 245 17.53 11.64 3.14
C ILE A 245 18.40 12.50 2.21
N GLN A 246 17.87 12.92 1.05
CA GLN A 246 18.63 13.76 0.11
C GLN A 246 18.96 15.14 0.72
N TYR A 247 18.01 15.73 1.44
CA TYR A 247 18.22 16.98 2.18
C TYR A 247 19.27 16.81 3.29
N ILE A 248 19.13 15.78 4.13
CA ILE A 248 20.07 15.52 5.24
C ILE A 248 21.51 15.30 4.75
N LYS A 249 21.67 14.75 3.54
CA LYS A 249 22.97 14.57 2.88
C LYS A 249 23.50 15.83 2.18
N GLY A 250 22.71 16.90 2.14
CA GLY A 250 23.09 18.14 1.47
C GLY A 250 22.99 18.10 -0.07
N ASN A 251 22.31 17.10 -0.63
CA ASN A 251 22.13 16.95 -2.08
C ASN A 251 21.06 17.89 -2.64
N ILE A 252 20.09 18.29 -1.83
CA ILE A 252 19.01 19.24 -2.18
C ILE A 252 18.74 20.15 -0.99
N SER A 253 18.09 21.31 -1.22
CA SER A 253 17.64 22.20 -0.17
C SER A 253 16.43 21.64 0.59
N TYR A 254 16.13 22.21 1.75
CA TYR A 254 14.92 21.85 2.52
C TYR A 254 13.64 22.12 1.73
N GLU A 255 13.58 23.27 1.07
CA GLU A 255 12.43 23.69 0.25
C GLU A 255 12.21 22.73 -0.93
N GLU A 256 13.29 22.30 -1.57
CA GLU A 256 13.23 21.29 -2.64
C GLU A 256 12.74 19.93 -2.12
N ALA A 257 13.19 19.51 -0.94
CA ALA A 257 12.71 18.28 -0.31
C ALA A 257 11.19 18.37 -0.02
N VAL A 258 10.73 19.44 0.62
CA VAL A 258 9.32 19.66 0.93
C VAL A 258 8.46 19.69 -0.33
N SER A 259 8.88 20.42 -1.34
CA SER A 259 8.19 20.50 -2.63
C SER A 259 8.08 19.13 -3.29
N SER A 260 9.16 18.34 -3.25
CA SER A 260 9.23 16.99 -3.81
C SER A 260 8.33 16.01 -3.08
N ILE A 261 8.26 16.08 -1.74
CA ILE A 261 7.35 15.27 -0.93
C ILE A 261 5.89 15.56 -1.30
N LYS A 262 5.50 16.84 -1.33
CA LYS A 262 4.14 17.26 -1.73
C LYS A 262 3.80 16.75 -3.13
N GLN A 263 4.69 16.92 -4.10
CA GLN A 263 4.49 16.45 -5.47
C GLN A 263 4.42 14.92 -5.54
N GLY A 264 5.32 14.22 -4.87
CA GLY A 264 5.37 12.76 -4.80
C GLY A 264 4.07 12.18 -4.22
N SER A 265 3.56 12.79 -3.14
CA SER A 265 2.32 12.42 -2.46
C SER A 265 1.09 12.61 -3.36
N ARG A 266 0.99 13.73 -4.10
CA ARG A 266 -0.09 13.96 -5.07
C ARG A 266 -0.04 12.95 -6.23
N ARG A 267 1.15 12.63 -6.75
CA ARG A 267 1.33 11.61 -7.77
C ARG A 267 0.94 10.22 -7.25
N TYR A 268 1.26 9.93 -5.99
CA TYR A 268 0.87 8.67 -5.35
C TYR A 268 -0.65 8.57 -5.22
N ALA A 269 -1.31 9.60 -4.72
CA ALA A 269 -2.77 9.67 -4.64
C ALA A 269 -3.46 9.41 -6.00
N LYS A 270 -2.93 10.00 -7.08
CA LYS A 270 -3.42 9.74 -8.44
C LYS A 270 -3.27 8.27 -8.83
N ARG A 271 -2.13 7.63 -8.53
CA ARG A 271 -1.91 6.21 -8.82
C ARG A 271 -2.87 5.32 -8.01
N GLN A 272 -3.10 5.64 -6.73
CA GLN A 272 -4.05 4.91 -5.88
C GLN A 272 -5.47 4.96 -6.46
N LEU A 273 -5.97 6.14 -6.82
CA LEU A 273 -7.28 6.29 -7.45
C LEU A 273 -7.37 5.53 -8.77
N SER A 274 -6.34 5.61 -9.62
CA SER A 274 -6.31 4.86 -10.88
C SER A 274 -6.27 3.35 -10.66
N TRP A 275 -5.69 2.88 -9.56
CA TRP A 275 -5.69 1.47 -9.19
C TRP A 275 -7.08 1.02 -8.76
N PHE A 276 -7.66 1.67 -7.77
CA PHE A 276 -8.93 1.25 -7.18
C PHE A 276 -10.13 1.43 -8.11
N ARG A 277 -10.12 2.41 -9.02
CA ARG A 277 -11.20 2.58 -10.03
C ARG A 277 -11.36 1.41 -10.99
N ARG A 278 -10.42 0.47 -11.02
CA ARG A 278 -10.52 -0.76 -11.83
C ARG A 278 -11.29 -1.88 -11.11
N ILE A 279 -11.63 -1.69 -9.86
CA ILE A 279 -12.34 -2.66 -9.01
C ILE A 279 -13.81 -2.25 -8.99
N PRO A 280 -14.69 -2.96 -9.72
CA PRO A 280 -16.11 -2.56 -9.87
C PRO A 280 -16.92 -2.74 -8.58
N GLU A 281 -16.44 -3.58 -7.66
CA GLU A 281 -17.11 -3.88 -6.39
C GLU A 281 -17.06 -2.73 -5.37
N ILE A 282 -16.29 -1.67 -5.64
CA ILE A 282 -16.14 -0.55 -4.71
C ILE A 282 -17.33 0.40 -4.77
N HIS A 283 -18.00 0.59 -3.64
CA HIS A 283 -18.96 1.66 -3.42
C HIS A 283 -18.21 2.96 -3.11
N TRP A 284 -18.24 3.91 -4.04
CA TRP A 284 -17.53 5.17 -3.92
C TRP A 284 -18.34 6.25 -3.24
N PHE A 285 -17.75 6.89 -2.23
CA PHE A 285 -18.33 8.02 -1.49
C PHE A 285 -17.44 9.25 -1.58
N ASP A 286 -18.04 10.40 -1.86
CA ASP A 286 -17.34 11.68 -1.74
C ASP A 286 -17.33 12.10 -0.27
N LYS A 287 -16.14 12.22 0.30
CA LYS A 287 -15.99 12.59 1.71
C LYS A 287 -16.50 14.01 2.02
N THR A 288 -16.65 14.86 1.03
CA THR A 288 -17.17 16.23 1.19
C THR A 288 -18.70 16.26 1.26
N ASP A 289 -19.35 15.17 0.89
CA ASP A 289 -20.79 15.01 1.06
C ASP A 289 -21.12 14.76 2.54
N VAL A 290 -21.99 15.60 3.09
CA VAL A 290 -22.43 15.53 4.49
C VAL A 290 -23.19 14.25 4.82
N HIS A 291 -23.79 13.61 3.83
CA HIS A 291 -24.55 12.37 3.98
C HIS A 291 -23.71 11.11 3.84
N ALA A 292 -22.51 11.22 3.26
CA ALA A 292 -21.65 10.06 2.96
C ALA A 292 -21.41 9.15 4.17
N PHE A 293 -21.19 9.72 5.35
CA PHE A 293 -20.95 8.92 6.56
C PHE A 293 -22.20 8.14 6.99
N ILE A 294 -23.38 8.73 6.87
CA ILE A 294 -24.66 8.09 7.22
C ILE A 294 -24.93 6.94 6.25
N GLU A 295 -24.75 7.17 4.97
CA GLU A 295 -24.94 6.16 3.92
C GLU A 295 -23.97 4.98 4.10
N ILE A 296 -22.70 5.26 4.39
CA ILE A 296 -21.70 4.22 4.69
C ILE A 296 -22.12 3.39 5.90
N ASN A 297 -22.55 4.02 6.99
CA ASN A 297 -23.03 3.29 8.18
C ASN A 297 -24.24 2.39 7.88
N HIS A 298 -25.22 2.88 7.11
CA HIS A 298 -26.36 2.08 6.71
C HIS A 298 -25.95 0.89 5.83
N LEU A 299 -25.02 1.09 4.91
CA LEU A 299 -24.51 0.03 4.05
C LEU A 299 -23.76 -1.04 4.85
N VAL A 300 -22.92 -0.65 5.80
CA VAL A 300 -22.19 -1.56 6.67
C VAL A 300 -23.15 -2.31 7.60
N ALA A 301 -24.13 -1.63 8.21
CA ALA A 301 -25.12 -2.24 9.08
C ALA A 301 -26.01 -3.25 8.33
N GLY A 302 -26.38 -2.94 7.09
CA GLY A 302 -27.15 -3.85 6.25
C GLY A 302 -26.38 -5.10 5.82
N LYS A 303 -25.06 -4.97 5.61
CA LYS A 303 -24.20 -6.11 5.21
C LYS A 303 -23.74 -6.94 6.40
N PHE A 304 -23.46 -6.33 7.54
CA PHE A 304 -22.86 -6.97 8.72
C PHE A 304 -23.70 -6.70 9.99
N PRO A 305 -24.97 -7.12 10.03
CA PRO A 305 -25.87 -6.82 11.15
C PRO A 305 -25.44 -7.45 12.49
N SER A 306 -24.70 -8.55 12.44
CA SER A 306 -24.24 -9.28 13.63
C SER A 306 -23.15 -8.56 14.44
N TYR A 307 -22.52 -7.52 13.90
CA TYR A 307 -21.45 -6.76 14.56
C TYR A 307 -21.92 -5.41 15.11
N ARG A 308 -23.20 -5.07 14.95
CA ARG A 308 -23.77 -3.82 15.45
C ARG A 308 -24.16 -3.95 16.92
N GLU A 309 -23.85 -2.90 17.72
CA GLU A 309 -24.40 -2.73 19.08
C GLU A 309 -25.93 -2.60 19.09
#